data_85c3e5e0148396e2be981e9ede6d9494
#
_entry.id   85c3e5e0148396e2be981e9ede6d9494
#
_cell.length_a   1.000
_cell.length_b   1.000
_cell.length_c   1.000
_cell.angle_alpha   90.00
_cell.angle_beta   90.00
_cell.angle_gamma   90.00
#
_symmetry.space_group_name_H-M   'P 1'
#
loop_
_entity.id
_entity.type
_entity.pdbx_description
1 polymer ?
#
loop_
_entity_poly.entity_id
_entity_poly.type
_entity_poly.pdbx_seq_one_letter_code
_entity_poly.pdbx_strand_id
1 'polypeptide(L)'
;VGFTNLTYEHLDYHGTIENYFQAKAKLFHLVKADGVCVLNVDDDHFEALREECEARVVTYGITKPCDYRADEIELHPTSTTFTLVHHEESYRVTTNLVATYNISNLLCAIACICESGYALKDLIPYLDTLAQVDGRMERIDEGQPFLVIVDYAHTPDGFEKIYSYAKAVTPSDRKIISVFGSAGKRDMKKRPVMGEIADRYSSLIYLTEEDPRDEDPKEI
;
A
#
# COMPACT_ATOMS: atom_id res chain seq x y z
N VAL A 1 5.10 -3.47 17.17
CA VAL A 1 4.07 -3.92 16.23
C VAL A 1 3.67 -2.76 15.34
N GLY A 2 3.52 -2.99 14.00
CA GLY A 2 3.08 -1.98 13.06
C GLY A 2 1.70 -2.30 12.49
N PHE A 3 0.86 -1.26 12.33
CA PHE A 3 -0.43 -1.31 11.65
C PHE A 3 -0.37 -0.47 10.38
N THR A 4 -0.65 -1.07 9.24
CA THR A 4 -0.62 -0.38 7.95
C THR A 4 -1.98 0.16 7.53
N ASN A 5 -2.98 -0.71 7.43
CA ASN A 5 -4.35 -0.34 7.07
C ASN A 5 -5.35 -1.45 7.39
N LEU A 6 -6.63 -1.09 7.33
CA LEU A 6 -7.75 -2.02 7.31
C LEU A 6 -8.72 -1.63 6.17
N THR A 7 -8.85 -2.48 5.16
CA THR A 7 -9.74 -2.28 4.03
C THR A 7 -10.70 -3.46 3.87
N TYR A 8 -11.71 -3.34 3.01
CA TYR A 8 -12.70 -4.39 2.75
C TYR A 8 -12.04 -5.59 2.07
N GLU A 9 -11.58 -6.53 2.88
CA GLU A 9 -10.98 -7.80 2.46
C GLU A 9 -11.28 -8.89 3.50
N HIS A 10 -11.24 -10.15 3.11
CA HIS A 10 -11.47 -11.32 3.99
C HIS A 10 -12.82 -11.32 4.71
N LEU A 11 -13.84 -10.64 4.19
CA LEU A 11 -15.17 -10.63 4.80
C LEU A 11 -15.92 -11.95 4.61
N ASP A 12 -15.51 -12.77 3.66
CA ASP A 12 -15.90 -14.17 3.54
C ASP A 12 -15.54 -15.00 4.79
N TYR A 13 -14.44 -14.65 5.46
CA TYR A 13 -13.99 -15.29 6.70
C TYR A 13 -14.49 -14.55 7.95
N HIS A 14 -14.31 -13.23 8.02
CA HIS A 14 -14.63 -12.44 9.22
C HIS A 14 -16.10 -12.03 9.32
N GLY A 15 -16.85 -12.10 8.23
CA GLY A 15 -18.26 -11.70 8.14
C GLY A 15 -18.47 -10.18 8.09
N THR A 16 -17.82 -9.42 8.95
CA THR A 16 -17.94 -7.95 9.01
C THR A 16 -16.57 -7.29 9.14
N ILE A 17 -16.49 -6.01 8.76
CA ILE A 17 -15.29 -5.18 8.93
C ILE A 17 -14.92 -5.03 10.42
N GLU A 18 -15.93 -4.95 11.29
CA GLU A 18 -15.74 -4.86 12.73
C GLU A 18 -15.07 -6.13 13.29
N ASN A 19 -15.53 -7.32 12.91
CA ASN A 19 -14.88 -8.56 13.31
C ASN A 19 -13.45 -8.64 12.79
N TYR A 20 -13.19 -8.14 11.59
CA TYR A 20 -11.85 -8.09 11.03
C TYR A 20 -10.97 -7.10 11.80
N PHE A 21 -11.49 -5.92 12.15
CA PHE A 21 -10.82 -4.96 13.03
C PHE A 21 -10.45 -5.60 14.36
N GLN A 22 -11.41 -6.21 15.06
CA GLN A 22 -11.19 -6.88 16.34
C GLN A 22 -10.15 -8.01 16.25
N ALA A 23 -10.12 -8.73 15.14
CA ALA A 23 -9.10 -9.77 14.92
C ALA A 23 -7.68 -9.16 14.81
N LYS A 24 -7.53 -8.00 14.14
CA LYS A 24 -6.26 -7.27 14.07
C LYS A 24 -5.88 -6.62 15.41
N ALA A 25 -6.84 -6.02 16.11
CA ALA A 25 -6.63 -5.34 17.39
C ALA A 25 -6.04 -6.26 18.47
N LYS A 26 -6.41 -7.56 18.45
CA LYS A 26 -5.83 -8.55 19.37
C LYS A 26 -4.31 -8.58 19.39
N LEU A 27 -3.64 -8.28 18.26
CA LEU A 27 -2.18 -8.25 18.21
C LEU A 27 -1.61 -7.11 19.06
N PHE A 28 -2.34 -5.99 19.14
CA PHE A 28 -1.91 -4.80 19.88
C PHE A 28 -2.05 -4.97 21.40
N HIS A 29 -3.04 -5.77 21.85
CA HIS A 29 -3.14 -6.18 23.26
C HIS A 29 -1.99 -7.08 23.72
N LEU A 30 -1.30 -7.75 22.78
CA LEU A 30 -0.15 -8.61 23.09
C LEU A 30 1.18 -7.85 23.16
N VAL A 31 1.17 -6.56 22.86
CA VAL A 31 2.38 -5.73 22.93
C VAL A 31 2.76 -5.56 24.40
N LYS A 32 4.01 -5.84 24.73
CA LYS A 32 4.52 -5.69 26.10
C LYS A 32 4.48 -4.22 26.53
N ALA A 33 4.45 -3.96 27.82
CA ALA A 33 4.39 -2.60 28.37
C ALA A 33 5.58 -1.71 27.96
N ASP A 34 6.75 -2.32 27.68
CA ASP A 34 7.95 -1.67 27.16
C ASP A 34 8.04 -1.67 25.63
N GLY A 35 7.02 -2.21 24.96
CA GLY A 35 6.91 -2.26 23.50
C GLY A 35 6.34 -1.00 22.88
N VAL A 36 6.20 -1.02 21.56
CA VAL A 36 5.70 0.11 20.76
C VAL A 36 4.66 -0.35 19.77
N CYS A 37 3.56 0.39 19.67
CA CYS A 37 2.54 0.31 18.65
C CYS A 37 2.77 1.40 17.60
N VAL A 38 3.16 1.03 16.38
CA VAL A 38 3.37 1.97 15.27
C VAL A 38 2.11 2.01 14.42
N LEU A 39 1.39 3.13 14.39
CA LEU A 39 0.07 3.25 13.80
C LEU A 39 0.01 4.25 12.65
N ASN A 40 -0.75 3.91 11.61
CA ASN A 40 -1.03 4.78 10.48
C ASN A 40 -2.16 5.75 10.82
N VAL A 41 -1.86 7.06 10.92
CA VAL A 41 -2.87 8.10 11.22
C VAL A 41 -3.82 8.36 10.05
N ASP A 42 -3.46 7.94 8.84
CA ASP A 42 -4.27 8.14 7.64
C ASP A 42 -5.36 7.07 7.47
N ASP A 43 -5.27 5.95 8.20
CA ASP A 43 -6.31 4.92 8.21
C ASP A 43 -7.53 5.35 9.04
N ASP A 44 -8.73 5.04 8.54
CA ASP A 44 -9.99 5.40 9.19
C ASP A 44 -10.19 4.72 10.56
N HIS A 45 -9.50 3.59 10.80
CA HIS A 45 -9.57 2.86 12.06
C HIS A 45 -8.47 3.26 13.06
N PHE A 46 -7.68 4.28 12.74
CA PHE A 46 -6.56 4.73 13.59
C PHE A 46 -7.00 5.03 15.03
N GLU A 47 -8.03 5.88 15.21
CA GLU A 47 -8.46 6.28 16.57
C GLU A 47 -8.97 5.07 17.37
N ALA A 48 -9.78 4.21 16.76
CA ALA A 48 -10.27 3.01 17.41
C ALA A 48 -9.13 2.06 17.79
N LEU A 49 -8.13 1.87 16.91
CA LEU A 49 -6.99 1.01 17.23
C LEU A 49 -6.06 1.61 18.27
N ARG A 50 -5.93 2.93 18.30
CA ARG A 50 -5.15 3.64 19.31
C ARG A 50 -5.73 3.42 20.72
N GLU A 51 -7.07 3.39 20.86
CA GLU A 51 -7.74 3.10 22.13
C GLU A 51 -7.49 1.66 22.63
N GLU A 52 -7.21 0.71 21.73
CA GLU A 52 -6.88 -0.67 22.05
C GLU A 52 -5.40 -0.87 22.45
N CYS A 53 -4.55 0.14 22.32
CA CYS A 53 -3.13 0.04 22.62
C CYS A 53 -2.84 0.41 24.08
N GLU A 54 -2.34 -0.53 24.88
CA GLU A 54 -1.83 -0.29 26.24
C GLU A 54 -0.37 0.20 26.23
N ALA A 55 0.40 -0.18 25.22
CA ALA A 55 1.79 0.23 25.03
C ALA A 55 1.90 1.62 24.41
N ARG A 56 3.10 2.19 24.42
CA ARG A 56 3.38 3.49 23.79
C ARG A 56 3.01 3.46 22.29
N VAL A 57 2.26 4.46 21.86
CA VAL A 57 1.90 4.65 20.45
C VAL A 57 2.86 5.63 19.81
N VAL A 58 3.33 5.26 18.61
CA VAL A 58 4.08 6.09 17.67
C VAL A 58 3.32 6.11 16.36
N THR A 59 3.26 7.25 15.73
CA THR A 59 2.40 7.49 14.58
C THR A 59 3.20 7.73 13.32
N TYR A 60 2.64 7.32 12.18
CA TYR A 60 3.18 7.67 10.88
C TYR A 60 2.05 7.96 9.89
N GLY A 61 2.34 8.71 8.85
CA GLY A 61 1.37 9.05 7.82
C GLY A 61 1.88 10.03 6.78
N ILE A 62 0.98 10.41 5.87
CA ILE A 62 1.26 11.30 4.73
C ILE A 62 0.37 12.54 4.80
N THR A 63 -0.91 12.37 5.20
CA THR A 63 -1.92 13.42 5.08
C THR A 63 -2.19 14.15 6.39
N LYS A 64 -1.92 13.52 7.53
CA LYS A 64 -2.18 14.05 8.86
C LYS A 64 -0.89 14.29 9.65
N PRO A 65 -0.88 15.21 10.63
CA PRO A 65 0.27 15.39 11.55
C PRO A 65 0.56 14.09 12.31
N CYS A 66 1.85 13.70 12.36
CA CYS A 66 2.30 12.46 12.99
C CYS A 66 3.81 12.52 13.30
N ASP A 67 4.33 11.48 13.99
CA ASP A 67 5.74 11.42 14.41
C ASP A 67 6.68 11.17 13.23
N TYR A 68 6.30 10.30 12.29
CA TYR A 68 7.06 10.02 11.05
C TYR A 68 6.20 10.38 9.85
N ARG A 69 6.56 11.44 9.12
CA ARG A 69 5.75 11.97 8.02
C ARG A 69 6.53 12.04 6.72
N ALA A 70 5.85 11.81 5.61
CA ALA A 70 6.35 12.10 4.27
C ALA A 70 5.62 13.32 3.69
N ASP A 71 6.39 14.38 3.45
CA ASP A 71 5.92 15.61 2.81
C ASP A 71 6.49 15.71 1.38
N GLU A 72 5.90 16.57 0.55
CA GLU A 72 6.40 16.91 -0.80
C GLU A 72 6.70 15.66 -1.66
N ILE A 73 5.74 14.74 -1.71
CA ILE A 73 5.89 13.47 -2.45
C ILE A 73 5.81 13.76 -3.95
N GLU A 74 6.86 13.38 -4.67
CA GLU A 74 6.97 13.44 -6.12
C GLU A 74 7.06 12.01 -6.68
N LEU A 75 6.04 11.61 -7.44
CA LEU A 75 5.98 10.29 -8.06
C LEU A 75 6.64 10.33 -9.44
N HIS A 76 7.55 9.39 -9.69
CA HIS A 76 8.22 9.20 -10.97
C HIS A 76 7.98 7.78 -11.49
N PRO A 77 8.17 7.52 -12.79
CA PRO A 77 7.98 6.18 -13.35
C PRO A 77 8.84 5.06 -12.73
N THR A 78 9.95 5.44 -12.09
CA THR A 78 10.95 4.47 -11.58
C THR A 78 11.37 4.72 -10.15
N SER A 79 10.89 5.80 -9.53
CA SER A 79 11.29 6.19 -8.17
C SER A 79 10.22 7.08 -7.54
N THR A 80 10.34 7.29 -6.26
CA THR A 80 9.60 8.33 -5.54
C THR A 80 10.57 9.18 -4.74
N THR A 81 10.42 10.50 -4.80
CA THR A 81 11.19 11.44 -3.97
C THR A 81 10.24 12.12 -2.99
N PHE A 82 10.63 12.25 -1.73
CA PHE A 82 9.82 12.87 -0.70
C PHE A 82 10.69 13.46 0.41
N THR A 83 10.11 14.31 1.24
CA THR A 83 10.76 14.82 2.44
C THR A 83 10.29 13.99 3.65
N LEU A 84 11.20 13.20 4.23
CA LEU A 84 10.95 12.45 5.46
C LEU A 84 11.17 13.38 6.65
N VAL A 85 10.14 13.55 7.47
CA VAL A 85 10.15 14.42 8.66
C VAL A 85 9.92 13.57 9.91
N HIS A 86 10.77 13.76 10.91
CA HIS A 86 10.63 13.17 12.24
C HIS A 86 11.13 14.16 13.31
N HIS A 87 10.24 14.66 14.15
CA HIS A 87 10.53 15.75 15.06
C HIS A 87 11.15 16.97 14.36
N GLU A 88 12.36 17.36 14.77
CA GLU A 88 13.13 18.48 14.18
C GLU A 88 14.02 18.03 13.01
N GLU A 89 14.10 16.72 12.73
CA GLU A 89 14.90 16.18 11.64
C GLU A 89 14.10 16.14 10.32
N SER A 90 14.75 16.48 9.23
CA SER A 90 14.15 16.47 7.89
C SER A 90 15.18 16.02 6.87
N TYR A 91 14.81 15.04 6.04
CA TYR A 91 15.68 14.45 5.02
C TYR A 91 14.97 14.38 3.68
N ARG A 92 15.60 14.89 2.61
CA ARG A 92 15.13 14.65 1.25
C ARG A 92 15.56 13.24 0.83
N VAL A 93 14.59 12.37 0.55
CA VAL A 93 14.79 10.95 0.28
C VAL A 93 14.33 10.64 -1.13
N THR A 94 15.13 9.83 -1.85
CA THR A 94 14.69 9.16 -3.07
C THR A 94 14.72 7.67 -2.83
N THR A 95 13.70 6.96 -3.30
CA THR A 95 13.61 5.49 -3.19
C THR A 95 13.13 4.88 -4.51
N ASN A 96 13.54 3.64 -4.78
CA ASN A 96 13.05 2.88 -5.93
C ASN A 96 11.63 2.32 -5.72
N LEU A 97 11.07 2.47 -4.51
CA LEU A 97 9.69 2.12 -4.23
C LEU A 97 8.78 3.19 -4.83
N VAL A 98 7.87 2.79 -5.68
CA VAL A 98 6.92 3.68 -6.36
C VAL A 98 5.53 3.57 -5.73
N ALA A 99 4.68 4.55 -6.00
CA ALA A 99 3.33 4.73 -5.45
C ALA A 99 3.28 5.16 -3.97
N THR A 100 2.30 5.98 -3.65
CA THR A 100 2.13 6.62 -2.33
C THR A 100 1.96 5.60 -1.19
N TYR A 101 1.24 4.50 -1.45
CA TYR A 101 1.06 3.47 -0.42
C TYR A 101 2.36 2.75 -0.04
N ASN A 102 3.33 2.64 -0.96
CA ASN A 102 4.65 2.10 -0.64
C ASN A 102 5.46 3.07 0.21
N ILE A 103 5.27 4.39 0.03
CA ILE A 103 5.86 5.37 0.94
C ILE A 103 5.26 5.24 2.35
N SER A 104 3.94 5.05 2.46
CA SER A 104 3.28 4.76 3.75
C SER A 104 3.84 3.48 4.39
N ASN A 105 4.01 2.40 3.63
CA ASN A 105 4.63 1.16 4.11
C ASN A 105 6.09 1.38 4.56
N LEU A 106 6.85 2.19 3.82
CA LEU A 106 8.23 2.54 4.15
C LEU A 106 8.31 3.34 5.45
N LEU A 107 7.41 4.31 5.67
CA LEU A 107 7.32 5.05 6.92
C LEU A 107 7.05 4.14 8.12
N CYS A 108 6.15 3.16 7.96
CA CYS A 108 5.88 2.15 8.98
C CYS A 108 7.16 1.36 9.33
N ALA A 109 7.88 0.91 8.30
CA ALA A 109 9.13 0.16 8.50
C ALA A 109 10.21 1.02 9.17
N ILE A 110 10.41 2.26 8.72
CA ILE A 110 11.35 3.22 9.32
C ILE A 110 11.00 3.45 10.80
N ALA A 111 9.74 3.75 11.10
CA ALA A 111 9.30 3.95 12.48
C ALA A 111 9.58 2.71 13.34
N CYS A 112 9.24 1.51 12.88
CA CYS A 112 9.52 0.27 13.61
C CYS A 112 11.02 0.07 13.87
N ILE A 113 11.88 0.39 12.91
CA ILE A 113 13.34 0.25 13.06
C ILE A 113 13.89 1.29 14.03
N CYS A 114 13.48 2.56 13.91
CA CYS A 114 13.92 3.63 14.82
C CYS A 114 13.49 3.34 16.25
N GLU A 115 12.25 2.88 16.46
CA GLU A 115 11.74 2.51 17.77
C GLU A 115 12.38 1.23 18.35
N SER A 116 13.12 0.49 17.52
CA SER A 116 13.98 -0.62 17.98
C SER A 116 15.39 -0.17 18.38
N GLY A 117 15.68 1.15 18.35
CA GLY A 117 16.93 1.74 18.85
C GLY A 117 17.92 2.17 17.77
N TYR A 118 17.55 2.16 16.50
CA TYR A 118 18.38 2.69 15.40
C TYR A 118 18.09 4.18 15.16
N ALA A 119 19.11 4.96 14.87
CA ALA A 119 18.94 6.36 14.57
C ALA A 119 18.45 6.55 13.11
N LEU A 120 17.49 7.47 12.93
CA LEU A 120 16.91 7.72 11.59
C LEU A 120 17.98 8.06 10.55
N LYS A 121 18.95 8.90 10.89
CA LYS A 121 20.07 9.29 10.01
C LYS A 121 20.86 8.11 9.44
N ASP A 122 20.94 7.01 10.21
CA ASP A 122 21.70 5.83 9.81
C ASP A 122 20.94 4.98 8.78
N LEU A 123 19.60 5.17 8.66
CA LEU A 123 18.77 4.48 7.67
C LEU A 123 18.75 5.20 6.32
N ILE A 124 18.87 6.53 6.31
CA ILE A 124 18.74 7.36 5.11
C ILE A 124 19.59 6.86 3.93
N PRO A 125 20.89 6.47 4.10
CA PRO A 125 21.73 6.01 3.00
C PRO A 125 21.26 4.71 2.33
N TYR A 126 20.35 3.97 2.94
CA TYR A 126 19.88 2.70 2.41
C TYR A 126 18.53 2.80 1.67
N LEU A 127 17.82 3.93 1.77
CA LEU A 127 16.46 4.06 1.24
C LEU A 127 16.41 4.10 -0.29
N ASP A 128 17.47 4.53 -0.96
CA ASP A 128 17.63 4.51 -2.41
C ASP A 128 18.10 3.15 -2.96
N THR A 129 18.63 2.29 -2.09
CA THR A 129 19.11 0.95 -2.45
C THR A 129 18.07 -0.15 -2.29
N LEU A 130 16.86 0.20 -1.82
CA LEU A 130 15.80 -0.77 -1.63
C LEU A 130 15.43 -1.44 -2.95
N ALA A 131 15.49 -2.76 -2.98
CA ALA A 131 15.08 -3.54 -4.14
C ALA A 131 13.56 -3.50 -4.31
N GLN A 132 13.11 -3.59 -5.55
CA GLN A 132 11.71 -3.87 -5.83
C GLN A 132 11.33 -5.25 -5.27
N VAL A 133 10.08 -5.40 -4.90
CA VAL A 133 9.51 -6.68 -4.48
C VAL A 133 8.75 -7.26 -5.65
N ASP A 134 9.05 -8.49 -6.04
CA ASP A 134 8.41 -9.18 -7.15
C ASP A 134 6.88 -9.19 -6.96
N GLY A 135 6.14 -8.86 -8.01
CA GLY A 135 4.69 -8.73 -7.98
C GLY A 135 4.13 -7.60 -7.10
N ARG A 136 4.96 -6.62 -6.69
CA ARG A 136 4.54 -5.43 -5.92
C ARG A 136 5.02 -4.16 -6.60
N MET A 137 4.20 -3.61 -7.49
CA MET A 137 4.60 -2.51 -8.37
C MET A 137 5.90 -2.81 -9.11
N GLU A 138 6.12 -4.09 -9.41
CA GLU A 138 7.30 -4.56 -10.09
C GLU A 138 7.36 -3.99 -11.49
N ARG A 139 8.45 -3.30 -11.79
CA ARG A 139 8.69 -2.79 -13.13
C ARG A 139 9.46 -3.82 -13.94
N ILE A 140 8.88 -4.20 -15.08
CA ILE A 140 9.55 -5.05 -16.07
C ILE A 140 10.19 -4.15 -17.13
N ASP A 141 11.51 -4.24 -17.28
CA ASP A 141 12.31 -3.45 -18.21
C ASP A 141 13.16 -4.35 -19.09
N GLU A 142 12.69 -4.60 -20.29
CA GLU A 142 13.36 -5.38 -21.33
C GLU A 142 13.80 -4.47 -22.50
N GLY A 143 13.96 -3.16 -22.25
CA GLY A 143 14.32 -2.15 -23.24
C GLY A 143 13.14 -1.63 -24.08
N GLN A 144 11.91 -1.94 -23.72
CA GLN A 144 10.71 -1.43 -24.40
C GLN A 144 10.48 0.07 -24.11
N PRO A 145 9.89 0.85 -25.05
CA PRO A 145 9.68 2.29 -24.88
C PRO A 145 8.38 2.63 -24.10
N PHE A 146 7.91 1.76 -23.23
CA PHE A 146 6.72 1.92 -22.40
C PHE A 146 6.94 1.26 -21.02
N LEU A 147 6.23 1.77 -20.02
CA LEU A 147 6.26 1.23 -18.66
C LEU A 147 5.39 -0.03 -18.59
N VAL A 148 5.93 -1.10 -18.03
CA VAL A 148 5.21 -2.32 -17.65
C VAL A 148 5.30 -2.49 -16.15
N ILE A 149 4.14 -2.63 -15.50
CA ILE A 149 4.03 -2.84 -14.05
C ILE A 149 3.28 -4.14 -13.80
N VAL A 150 3.83 -4.98 -12.95
CA VAL A 150 3.18 -6.17 -12.41
C VAL A 150 2.89 -5.95 -10.93
N ASP A 151 1.65 -6.17 -10.52
CA ASP A 151 1.23 -6.04 -9.13
C ASP A 151 0.21 -7.11 -8.74
N TYR A 152 0.23 -7.49 -7.50
CA TYR A 152 -0.67 -8.51 -6.91
C TYR A 152 -2.04 -7.94 -6.50
N ALA A 153 -2.35 -6.69 -6.81
CA ALA A 153 -3.63 -6.11 -6.44
C ALA A 153 -4.81 -6.93 -6.98
N HIS A 154 -5.71 -7.29 -6.10
CA HIS A 154 -6.90 -8.09 -6.40
C HIS A 154 -8.12 -7.62 -5.60
N THR A 155 -8.09 -6.37 -5.13
CA THR A 155 -9.16 -5.70 -4.39
C THR A 155 -9.47 -4.34 -5.01
N PRO A 156 -10.70 -3.80 -4.85
CA PRO A 156 -11.04 -2.46 -5.32
C PRO A 156 -10.06 -1.38 -4.83
N ASP A 157 -9.70 -1.38 -3.56
CA ASP A 157 -8.74 -0.44 -2.97
C ASP A 157 -7.34 -0.56 -3.62
N GLY A 158 -6.87 -1.80 -3.83
CA GLY A 158 -5.61 -2.04 -4.53
C GLY A 158 -5.62 -1.50 -5.95
N PHE A 159 -6.72 -1.70 -6.69
CA PHE A 159 -6.90 -1.16 -8.04
C PHE A 159 -6.88 0.37 -8.05
N GLU A 160 -7.63 1.04 -7.17
CA GLU A 160 -7.59 2.51 -7.06
C GLU A 160 -6.18 3.04 -6.82
N LYS A 161 -5.42 2.41 -5.95
CA LYS A 161 -4.04 2.82 -5.63
C LYS A 161 -3.10 2.69 -6.82
N ILE A 162 -3.16 1.54 -7.52
CA ILE A 162 -2.32 1.31 -8.71
C ILE A 162 -2.69 2.26 -9.84
N TYR A 163 -3.96 2.39 -10.15
CA TYR A 163 -4.39 3.25 -11.25
C TYR A 163 -4.15 4.74 -10.95
N SER A 164 -4.31 5.17 -9.71
CA SER A 164 -3.96 6.53 -9.29
C SER A 164 -2.48 6.81 -9.54
N TYR A 165 -1.60 5.89 -9.18
CA TYR A 165 -0.19 6.01 -9.50
C TYR A 165 0.06 6.00 -11.03
N ALA A 166 -0.48 5.00 -11.74
CA ALA A 166 -0.32 4.91 -13.19
C ALA A 166 -0.77 6.19 -13.89
N LYS A 167 -1.88 6.78 -13.47
CA LYS A 167 -2.38 8.05 -13.98
C LYS A 167 -1.45 9.21 -13.69
N ALA A 168 -0.89 9.26 -12.49
CA ALA A 168 0.01 10.34 -12.07
C ALA A 168 1.32 10.37 -12.88
N VAL A 169 1.84 9.19 -13.27
CA VAL A 169 3.11 9.08 -14.01
C VAL A 169 2.94 8.96 -15.53
N THR A 170 1.72 8.81 -16.02
CA THR A 170 1.44 8.67 -17.46
C THR A 170 1.21 10.05 -18.09
N PRO A 171 2.01 10.47 -19.08
CA PRO A 171 1.77 11.70 -19.83
C PRO A 171 0.36 11.73 -20.45
N SER A 172 -0.20 12.93 -20.61
CA SER A 172 -1.60 13.09 -21.07
C SER A 172 -1.87 12.58 -22.49
N ASP A 173 -0.83 12.48 -23.32
CA ASP A 173 -0.87 11.93 -24.69
C ASP A 173 -0.66 10.43 -24.74
N ARG A 174 -0.46 9.76 -23.61
CA ARG A 174 -0.24 8.32 -23.51
C ARG A 174 -1.46 7.59 -22.95
N LYS A 175 -1.46 6.29 -23.12
CA LYS A 175 -2.57 5.40 -22.75
C LYS A 175 -2.17 4.44 -21.65
N ILE A 176 -3.13 4.13 -20.79
CA ILE A 176 -3.03 3.03 -19.83
C ILE A 176 -3.74 1.82 -20.46
N ILE A 177 -3.07 0.70 -20.48
CA ILE A 177 -3.60 -0.60 -20.90
C ILE A 177 -3.57 -1.52 -19.69
N SER A 178 -4.69 -2.16 -19.39
CA SER A 178 -4.83 -3.04 -18.24
C SER A 178 -5.01 -4.48 -18.66
N VAL A 179 -4.36 -5.39 -17.96
CA VAL A 179 -4.50 -6.83 -18.10
C VAL A 179 -4.73 -7.42 -16.73
N PHE A 180 -5.89 -8.01 -16.46
CA PHE A 180 -6.19 -8.62 -15.18
C PHE A 180 -7.28 -9.67 -15.28
N GLY A 181 -7.42 -10.48 -14.25
CA GLY A 181 -8.48 -11.44 -14.05
C GLY A 181 -9.00 -11.43 -12.63
N SER A 182 -9.79 -12.42 -12.27
CA SER A 182 -10.26 -12.67 -10.91
C SER A 182 -10.30 -14.15 -10.62
N ALA A 183 -9.85 -14.54 -9.43
CA ALA A 183 -9.92 -15.93 -9.01
C ALA A 183 -11.37 -16.39 -8.81
N GLY A 184 -11.62 -17.62 -9.24
CA GLY A 184 -12.90 -18.32 -9.02
C GLY A 184 -13.16 -18.60 -7.54
N LYS A 185 -14.44 -18.75 -7.15
CA LYS A 185 -14.89 -19.06 -5.76
C LYS A 185 -14.29 -18.16 -4.69
N ARG A 186 -14.06 -16.89 -5.05
CA ARG A 186 -13.69 -15.79 -4.16
C ARG A 186 -14.81 -14.76 -4.13
N ASP A 187 -14.62 -13.66 -3.43
CA ASP A 187 -15.60 -12.58 -3.36
C ASP A 187 -16.00 -12.11 -4.78
N MET A 188 -17.15 -12.57 -5.24
CA MET A 188 -17.68 -12.22 -6.57
C MET A 188 -18.13 -10.77 -6.66
N LYS A 189 -18.49 -10.14 -5.51
CA LYS A 189 -19.01 -8.76 -5.50
C LYS A 189 -17.96 -7.73 -5.89
N LYS A 190 -16.68 -8.04 -5.69
CA LYS A 190 -15.59 -7.14 -6.08
C LYS A 190 -15.33 -7.10 -7.59
N ARG A 191 -15.70 -8.14 -8.35
CA ARG A 191 -15.40 -8.27 -9.78
C ARG A 191 -15.94 -7.09 -10.61
N PRO A 192 -17.25 -6.74 -10.56
CA PRO A 192 -17.76 -5.61 -11.29
C PRO A 192 -17.15 -4.28 -10.83
N VAL A 193 -16.91 -4.11 -9.53
CA VAL A 193 -16.30 -2.89 -8.98
C VAL A 193 -14.87 -2.71 -9.51
N MET A 194 -14.07 -3.78 -9.59
CA MET A 194 -12.73 -3.74 -10.17
C MET A 194 -12.77 -3.39 -11.66
N GLY A 195 -13.75 -3.93 -12.40
CA GLY A 195 -14.00 -3.58 -13.80
C GLY A 195 -14.34 -2.09 -13.98
N GLU A 196 -15.22 -1.54 -13.16
CA GLU A 196 -15.58 -0.11 -13.16
C GLU A 196 -14.38 0.79 -12.83
N ILE A 197 -13.53 0.38 -11.89
CA ILE A 197 -12.31 1.11 -11.56
C ILE A 197 -11.36 1.09 -12.77
N ALA A 198 -11.12 -0.08 -13.36
CA ALA A 198 -10.25 -0.19 -14.53
C ALA A 198 -10.75 0.66 -15.71
N ASP A 199 -12.06 0.69 -15.96
CA ASP A 199 -12.68 1.47 -17.05
C ASP A 199 -12.45 2.98 -16.90
N ARG A 200 -12.46 3.50 -15.68
CA ARG A 200 -12.21 4.93 -15.42
C ARG A 200 -10.80 5.39 -15.80
N TYR A 201 -9.83 4.51 -15.76
CA TYR A 201 -8.41 4.85 -15.93
C TYR A 201 -7.81 4.35 -17.24
N SER A 202 -8.33 3.25 -17.79
CA SER A 202 -7.71 2.55 -18.91
C SER A 202 -8.34 2.91 -20.24
N SER A 203 -7.51 3.01 -21.27
CA SER A 203 -7.96 3.15 -22.66
C SER A 203 -8.30 1.80 -23.30
N LEU A 204 -7.79 0.72 -22.71
CA LEU A 204 -8.01 -0.64 -23.18
C LEU A 204 -7.84 -1.60 -22.01
N ILE A 205 -8.74 -2.57 -21.90
CA ILE A 205 -8.74 -3.59 -20.87
C ILE A 205 -8.74 -4.96 -21.53
N TYR A 206 -7.82 -5.82 -21.11
CA TYR A 206 -7.81 -7.23 -21.41
C TYR A 206 -8.19 -8.01 -20.17
N LEU A 207 -9.35 -8.66 -20.19
CA LEU A 207 -9.72 -9.63 -19.17
C LEU A 207 -9.10 -10.97 -19.52
N THR A 208 -8.42 -11.57 -18.58
CA THR A 208 -7.74 -12.85 -18.76
C THR A 208 -8.12 -13.82 -17.62
N GLU A 209 -7.95 -15.09 -17.90
CA GLU A 209 -8.08 -16.13 -16.88
C GLU A 209 -6.95 -15.95 -15.84
N GLU A 210 -7.31 -16.06 -14.56
CA GLU A 210 -6.37 -16.10 -13.43
C GLU A 210 -6.37 -17.53 -12.87
N ASP A 211 -7.10 -17.81 -11.80
CA ASP A 211 -7.31 -19.12 -11.20
C ASP A 211 -8.82 -19.38 -11.13
N PRO A 212 -9.42 -19.95 -12.18
CA PRO A 212 -10.88 -20.10 -12.27
C PRO A 212 -11.41 -21.16 -11.29
N ARG A 213 -10.55 -22.03 -10.79
CA ARG A 213 -10.93 -23.21 -9.97
C ARG A 213 -11.98 -24.04 -10.72
N ASP A 214 -13.20 -24.12 -10.15
CA ASP A 214 -14.31 -24.87 -10.75
C ASP A 214 -15.39 -23.93 -11.34
N GLU A 215 -15.13 -22.62 -11.50
CA GLU A 215 -16.02 -21.70 -12.21
C GLU A 215 -15.69 -21.68 -13.71
N ASP A 216 -16.69 -21.45 -14.55
CA ASP A 216 -16.43 -21.18 -15.97
C ASP A 216 -15.72 -19.82 -16.08
N PRO A 217 -14.51 -19.74 -16.70
CA PRO A 217 -13.79 -18.46 -16.86
C PRO A 217 -14.60 -17.37 -17.56
N LYS A 218 -15.62 -17.72 -18.35
CA LYS A 218 -16.52 -16.75 -19.02
C LYS A 218 -17.54 -16.14 -18.08
N GLU A 219 -17.80 -16.77 -16.93
CA GLU A 219 -18.74 -16.28 -15.92
C GLU A 219 -18.03 -15.41 -14.86
N ILE A 220 -16.70 -15.47 -14.83
CA ILE A 220 -15.85 -14.66 -13.95
C ILE A 220 -15.66 -13.27 -14.54
#